data_314f3980e090acf6ceeb2a404304614c
#
_entry.id   314f3980e090acf6ceeb2a404304614c
#
_cell.length_a   1.000
_cell.length_b   1.000
_cell.length_c   1.000
_cell.angle_alpha   90.00
_cell.angle_beta   90.00
_cell.angle_gamma   90.00
#
_symmetry.space_group_name_H-M   'P 1'
#
loop_
_entity.id
_entity.type
_entity.pdbx_description
1 polymer ?
#
loop_
_entity_poly.entity_id
_entity_poly.type
_entity_poly.pdbx_seq_one_letter_code
_entity_poly.pdbx_strand_id
1 'polypeptide(L)'
;LSSAASDVYKRQILQVIFEESQCGAECFEKAGKLRSEFVAAIEGTVCKRAGAVNENLATGDIEVVASSLRILSEAETPPFPIEENSKTKEEIRLKYRYLDLRRPDLQRNLIMKSKVATIARQFMADEGFLEIETPMLTKSTPEGARDYLVPSRVHPGTFYALPQSPQLFKQLLMCSGYDRYFQIARCFRDEDLRADRQPEFTQICLLYTSDAA
;
A
#
# COMPACT_ATOMS: atom_id res chain seq x y z
N LEU A 1 -4.52 6.23 -33.92
CA LEU A 1 -4.20 6.55 -32.53
C LEU A 1 -4.35 5.30 -31.66
N SER A 2 -3.32 4.98 -30.92
CA SER A 2 -3.33 3.87 -29.95
C SER A 2 -3.24 4.44 -28.54
N SER A 3 -4.10 3.97 -27.65
CA SER A 3 -4.11 4.33 -26.23
C SER A 3 -4.16 3.06 -25.39
N ALA A 4 -3.45 3.05 -24.28
CA ALA A 4 -3.53 1.98 -23.29
C ALA A 4 -4.53 2.38 -22.20
N ALA A 5 -5.54 1.55 -21.97
CA ALA A 5 -6.50 1.73 -20.89
C ALA A 5 -6.16 0.77 -19.74
N SER A 6 -6.26 1.26 -18.51
CA SER A 6 -6.06 0.46 -17.30
C SER A 6 -7.38 0.32 -16.56
N ASP A 7 -7.78 -0.91 -16.29
CA ASP A 7 -8.89 -1.19 -15.37
C ASP A 7 -8.36 -1.18 -13.94
N VAL A 8 -8.76 -0.18 -13.16
CA VAL A 8 -8.33 0.00 -11.76
C VAL A 8 -8.75 -1.18 -10.88
N TYR A 9 -9.89 -1.79 -11.16
CA TYR A 9 -10.42 -2.90 -10.36
C TYR A 9 -9.63 -4.20 -10.55
N LYS A 10 -9.28 -4.51 -11.81
CA LYS A 10 -8.55 -5.74 -12.16
C LYS A 10 -7.06 -5.53 -12.41
N ARG A 11 -6.58 -4.29 -12.39
CA ARG A 11 -5.18 -3.91 -12.68
C ARG A 11 -4.68 -4.43 -14.04
N GLN A 12 -5.58 -4.54 -15.00
CA GLN A 12 -5.27 -4.96 -16.35
C GLN A 12 -5.04 -3.73 -17.23
N ILE A 13 -4.08 -3.82 -18.14
CA ILE A 13 -3.85 -2.81 -19.17
C ILE A 13 -4.29 -3.42 -20.48
N LEU A 14 -5.20 -2.74 -21.17
CA LEU A 14 -5.71 -3.16 -22.47
C LEU A 14 -5.42 -2.08 -23.50
N GLN A 15 -4.90 -2.48 -24.65
CA GLN A 15 -4.69 -1.55 -25.76
C GLN A 15 -6.01 -1.26 -26.45
N VAL A 16 -6.26 0.03 -26.71
CA VAL A 16 -7.41 0.49 -27.48
C VAL A 16 -6.90 1.25 -28.71
N ILE A 17 -7.45 0.91 -29.88
CA ILE A 17 -7.13 1.56 -31.15
C ILE A 17 -8.33 2.38 -31.59
N PHE A 18 -8.08 3.61 -31.99
CA PHE A 18 -9.07 4.49 -32.59
C PHE A 18 -8.70 4.67 -34.07
N GLU A 19 -9.61 4.26 -34.95
CA GLU A 19 -9.53 4.44 -36.40
C GLU A 19 -10.73 5.29 -36.85
N GLU A 20 -10.46 6.36 -37.58
CA GLU A 20 -11.51 7.27 -38.02
C GLU A 20 -12.59 6.54 -38.85
N SER A 21 -12.18 5.52 -39.62
CA SER A 21 -13.08 4.66 -40.42
C SER A 21 -14.05 3.84 -39.59
N GLN A 22 -13.72 3.53 -38.33
CA GLN A 22 -14.51 2.68 -37.45
C GLN A 22 -15.30 3.50 -36.40
N CYS A 23 -14.71 4.53 -35.84
CA CYS A 23 -15.34 5.32 -34.79
C CYS A 23 -15.87 6.68 -35.23
N GLY A 24 -15.61 7.08 -36.50
CA GLY A 24 -16.03 8.36 -37.08
C GLY A 24 -15.11 9.53 -36.63
N ALA A 25 -15.16 10.63 -37.41
CA ALA A 25 -14.26 11.77 -37.25
C ALA A 25 -14.37 12.45 -35.86
N GLU A 26 -15.58 12.59 -35.31
CA GLU A 26 -15.81 13.20 -34.01
C GLU A 26 -15.19 12.37 -32.87
N CYS A 27 -15.38 11.06 -32.88
CA CYS A 27 -14.80 10.14 -31.91
C CYS A 27 -13.28 10.15 -32.03
N PHE A 28 -12.73 10.15 -33.22
CA PHE A 28 -11.29 10.19 -33.48
C PHE A 28 -10.66 11.49 -32.96
N GLU A 29 -11.30 12.64 -33.18
CA GLU A 29 -10.85 13.93 -32.62
C GLU A 29 -10.89 13.94 -31.09
N LYS A 30 -11.96 13.40 -30.47
CA LYS A 30 -12.05 13.24 -29.01
C LYS A 30 -10.95 12.34 -28.46
N ALA A 31 -10.62 11.25 -29.13
CA ALA A 31 -9.55 10.35 -28.77
C ALA A 31 -8.18 11.05 -28.75
N GLY A 32 -7.92 11.97 -29.65
CA GLY A 32 -6.72 12.79 -29.72
C GLY A 32 -6.57 13.76 -28.52
N LYS A 33 -7.67 14.09 -27.84
CA LYS A 33 -7.71 14.97 -26.65
C LYS A 33 -7.54 14.21 -25.34
N LEU A 34 -7.54 12.87 -25.34
CA LEU A 34 -7.33 12.06 -24.14
C LEU A 34 -5.96 12.36 -23.52
N ARG A 35 -5.94 12.42 -22.19
CA ARG A 35 -4.73 12.59 -21.39
C ARG A 35 -4.67 11.52 -20.30
N SER A 36 -3.50 11.38 -19.68
CA SER A 36 -3.31 10.48 -18.55
C SER A 36 -4.33 10.74 -17.46
N GLU A 37 -4.82 9.67 -16.84
CA GLU A 37 -5.79 9.67 -15.74
C GLU A 37 -7.21 10.10 -16.12
N PHE A 38 -7.52 10.35 -17.38
CA PHE A 38 -8.91 10.52 -17.82
C PHE A 38 -9.68 9.22 -17.62
N VAL A 39 -10.93 9.33 -17.18
CA VAL A 39 -11.85 8.20 -17.10
C VAL A 39 -12.74 8.21 -18.33
N ALA A 40 -12.69 7.15 -19.11
CA ALA A 40 -13.42 7.02 -20.36
C ALA A 40 -14.21 5.71 -20.41
N ALA A 41 -15.41 5.76 -20.98
CA ALA A 41 -16.15 4.59 -21.42
C ALA A 41 -15.92 4.41 -22.92
N ILE A 42 -15.49 3.20 -23.30
CA ILE A 42 -15.16 2.87 -24.69
C ILE A 42 -15.96 1.63 -25.06
N GLU A 43 -16.66 1.71 -26.18
CA GLU A 43 -17.30 0.56 -26.81
C GLU A 43 -16.50 0.19 -28.06
N GLY A 44 -16.37 -1.09 -28.33
CA GLY A 44 -15.58 -1.57 -29.44
C GLY A 44 -15.55 -3.08 -29.55
N THR A 45 -14.86 -3.56 -30.60
CA THR A 45 -14.69 -4.99 -30.86
C THR A 45 -13.31 -5.44 -30.42
N VAL A 46 -13.26 -6.53 -29.62
CA VAL A 46 -12.01 -7.18 -29.25
C VAL A 46 -11.48 -7.98 -30.42
N CYS A 47 -10.24 -7.76 -30.80
CA CYS A 47 -9.57 -8.49 -31.87
C CYS A 47 -8.14 -8.89 -31.44
N LYS A 48 -7.52 -9.78 -32.21
CA LYS A 48 -6.09 -10.06 -32.05
C LYS A 48 -5.30 -8.81 -32.44
N ARG A 49 -4.24 -8.56 -31.68
CA ARG A 49 -3.36 -7.44 -31.95
C ARG A 49 -2.76 -7.53 -33.36
N ALA A 50 -2.87 -6.45 -34.11
CA ALA A 50 -2.35 -6.40 -35.47
C ALA A 50 -0.81 -6.35 -35.52
N GLY A 51 -0.17 -5.85 -34.45
CA GLY A 51 1.29 -5.78 -34.29
C GLY A 51 1.87 -6.94 -33.53
N ALA A 52 3.13 -6.81 -33.10
CA ALA A 52 3.79 -7.78 -32.27
C ALA A 52 3.09 -7.94 -30.91
N VAL A 53 2.99 -9.17 -30.42
CA VAL A 53 2.47 -9.48 -29.09
C VAL A 53 3.34 -8.80 -28.03
N ASN A 54 2.72 -8.14 -27.05
CA ASN A 54 3.45 -7.57 -25.92
C ASN A 54 3.47 -8.55 -24.75
N GLU A 55 4.53 -9.33 -24.65
CA GLU A 55 4.70 -10.35 -23.61
C GLU A 55 4.73 -9.80 -22.17
N ASN A 56 4.91 -8.49 -22.01
CA ASN A 56 4.90 -7.85 -20.69
C ASN A 56 3.49 -7.55 -20.16
N LEU A 57 2.46 -7.77 -20.96
CA LEU A 57 1.06 -7.55 -20.59
C LEU A 57 0.28 -8.85 -20.65
N ALA A 58 -0.54 -9.11 -19.65
CA ALA A 58 -1.43 -10.27 -19.63
C ALA A 58 -2.47 -10.27 -20.77
N THR A 59 -2.72 -9.11 -21.36
CA THR A 59 -3.65 -8.86 -22.47
C THR A 59 -2.90 -8.42 -23.73
N GLY A 60 -1.62 -8.74 -23.83
CA GLY A 60 -0.75 -8.23 -24.88
C GLY A 60 -0.96 -8.84 -26.26
N ASP A 61 -1.77 -9.87 -26.37
CA ASP A 61 -2.18 -10.56 -27.60
C ASP A 61 -3.48 -10.02 -28.19
N ILE A 62 -4.22 -9.18 -27.45
CA ILE A 62 -5.50 -8.61 -27.85
C ILE A 62 -5.47 -7.08 -27.82
N GLU A 63 -6.39 -6.48 -28.57
CA GLU A 63 -6.65 -5.05 -28.60
C GLU A 63 -8.15 -4.81 -28.84
N VAL A 64 -8.61 -3.61 -28.49
CA VAL A 64 -9.99 -3.18 -28.78
C VAL A 64 -9.96 -2.14 -29.89
N VAL A 65 -10.67 -2.41 -30.98
CA VAL A 65 -10.96 -1.40 -31.97
C VAL A 65 -12.22 -0.65 -31.58
N ALA A 66 -12.05 0.61 -31.21
CA ALA A 66 -13.11 1.44 -30.66
C ALA A 66 -14.13 1.84 -31.71
N SER A 67 -15.40 1.72 -31.36
CA SER A 67 -16.54 2.24 -32.15
C SER A 67 -17.13 3.52 -31.56
N SER A 68 -17.01 3.69 -30.21
CA SER A 68 -17.44 4.91 -29.52
C SER A 68 -16.53 5.26 -28.34
N LEU A 69 -16.51 6.55 -28.00
CA LEU A 69 -15.77 7.09 -26.87
C LEU A 69 -16.63 8.12 -26.14
N ARG A 70 -16.77 7.91 -24.83
CA ARG A 70 -17.37 8.88 -23.93
C ARG A 70 -16.41 9.19 -22.79
N ILE A 71 -15.96 10.44 -22.65
CA ILE A 71 -15.18 10.89 -21.51
C ILE A 71 -16.13 11.06 -20.33
N LEU A 72 -15.91 10.30 -19.25
CA LEU A 72 -16.72 10.32 -18.04
C LEU A 72 -16.18 11.34 -17.04
N SER A 73 -14.85 11.50 -16.99
CA SER A 73 -14.20 12.49 -16.12
C SER A 73 -12.84 12.84 -16.72
N GLU A 74 -12.55 14.10 -16.71
CA GLU A 74 -11.23 14.64 -17.03
C GLU A 74 -10.40 14.74 -15.76
N ALA A 75 -9.09 14.65 -15.87
CA ALA A 75 -8.15 14.78 -14.78
C ALA A 75 -7.07 15.81 -15.13
N GLU A 76 -6.57 16.49 -14.12
CA GLU A 76 -5.35 17.27 -14.24
C GLU A 76 -4.17 16.33 -14.49
N THR A 77 -3.17 16.83 -15.23
CA THR A 77 -1.96 16.04 -15.47
C THR A 77 -1.22 15.76 -14.14
N PRO A 78 -0.92 14.49 -13.81
CA PRO A 78 -0.19 14.16 -12.62
C PRO A 78 1.16 14.90 -12.55
N PRO A 79 1.62 15.31 -11.35
CA PRO A 79 2.86 16.05 -11.18
C PRO A 79 4.11 15.23 -11.54
N PHE A 80 3.98 13.92 -11.70
CA PHE A 80 5.02 13.01 -12.17
C PHE A 80 4.41 11.72 -12.76
N PRO A 81 5.15 11.01 -13.64
CA PRO A 81 4.70 9.73 -14.19
C PRO A 81 4.60 8.66 -13.09
N ILE A 82 3.50 7.87 -13.12
CA ILE A 82 3.26 6.75 -12.20
C ILE A 82 3.87 5.48 -12.83
N GLU A 83 5.19 5.35 -12.72
CA GLU A 83 5.97 4.27 -13.33
C GLU A 83 7.04 3.74 -12.37
N GLU A 84 7.51 2.52 -12.63
CA GLU A 84 8.63 1.95 -11.88
C GLU A 84 9.91 2.78 -12.08
N ASN A 85 10.76 2.77 -11.06
CA ASN A 85 12.07 3.44 -11.10
C ASN A 85 12.00 4.93 -11.48
N SER A 86 10.91 5.62 -11.10
CA SER A 86 10.75 7.05 -11.35
C SER A 86 11.94 7.85 -10.83
N LYS A 87 12.48 8.74 -11.67
CA LYS A 87 13.57 9.69 -11.34
C LYS A 87 13.06 10.94 -10.63
N THR A 88 11.78 11.02 -10.32
CA THR A 88 11.16 12.16 -9.63
C THR A 88 11.76 12.34 -8.24
N LYS A 89 12.08 13.58 -7.89
CA LYS A 89 12.64 13.93 -6.57
C LYS A 89 11.71 13.49 -5.44
N GLU A 90 12.30 13.04 -4.35
CA GLU A 90 11.58 12.49 -3.20
C GLU A 90 10.58 13.49 -2.60
N GLU A 91 10.94 14.77 -2.52
CA GLU A 91 10.07 15.83 -2.01
C GLU A 91 8.72 15.89 -2.74
N ILE A 92 8.73 15.79 -4.07
CA ILE A 92 7.51 15.79 -4.88
C ILE A 92 6.72 14.50 -4.65
N ARG A 93 7.40 13.36 -4.58
CA ARG A 93 6.76 12.06 -4.32
C ARG A 93 6.12 12.01 -2.92
N LEU A 94 6.76 12.59 -1.91
CA LEU A 94 6.21 12.68 -0.56
C LEU A 94 5.02 13.65 -0.49
N LYS A 95 5.07 14.78 -1.21
CA LYS A 95 3.95 15.73 -1.29
C LYS A 95 2.69 15.09 -1.90
N TYR A 96 2.87 14.26 -2.92
CA TYR A 96 1.78 13.54 -3.59
C TYR A 96 1.85 12.03 -3.32
N ARG A 97 2.03 11.66 -2.06
CA ARG A 97 2.28 10.28 -1.66
C ARG A 97 1.23 9.28 -2.15
N TYR A 98 -0.03 9.69 -2.23
CA TYR A 98 -1.13 8.86 -2.76
C TYR A 98 -0.95 8.48 -4.23
N LEU A 99 -0.31 9.33 -5.04
CA LEU A 99 0.07 9.00 -6.42
C LEU A 99 1.32 8.11 -6.45
N ASP A 100 2.33 8.41 -5.63
CA ASP A 100 3.57 7.64 -5.54
C ASP A 100 3.28 6.18 -5.13
N LEU A 101 2.32 5.97 -4.21
CA LEU A 101 1.89 4.62 -3.78
C LEU A 101 1.17 3.81 -4.88
N ARG A 102 0.80 4.42 -5.99
CA ARG A 102 0.26 3.71 -7.17
C ARG A 102 1.35 3.07 -8.03
N ARG A 103 2.59 3.42 -7.82
CA ARG A 103 3.72 2.82 -8.55
C ARG A 103 3.83 1.34 -8.23
N PRO A 104 4.09 0.48 -9.26
CA PRO A 104 4.12 -0.97 -9.08
C PRO A 104 5.17 -1.45 -8.05
N ASP A 105 6.34 -0.82 -7.99
CA ASP A 105 7.40 -1.14 -7.03
C ASP A 105 6.97 -0.90 -5.58
N LEU A 106 6.32 0.24 -5.29
CA LEU A 106 5.82 0.55 -3.96
C LEU A 106 4.60 -0.29 -3.59
N GLN A 107 3.72 -0.58 -4.56
CA GLN A 107 2.61 -1.50 -4.34
C GLN A 107 3.09 -2.90 -3.95
N ARG A 108 4.12 -3.42 -4.64
CA ARG A 108 4.72 -4.72 -4.29
C ARG A 108 5.23 -4.74 -2.84
N ASN A 109 5.85 -3.66 -2.38
CA ASN A 109 6.34 -3.57 -1.00
C ASN A 109 5.19 -3.64 0.02
N LEU A 110 4.09 -2.91 -0.21
CA LEU A 110 2.92 -2.95 0.66
C LEU A 110 2.21 -4.31 0.63
N ILE A 111 2.08 -4.92 -0.55
CA ILE A 111 1.52 -6.27 -0.72
C ILE A 111 2.39 -7.29 0.01
N MET A 112 3.73 -7.20 -0.12
CA MET A 112 4.67 -8.07 0.59
C MET A 112 4.51 -7.93 2.10
N LYS A 113 4.47 -6.70 2.62
CA LYS A 113 4.25 -6.44 4.05
C LYS A 113 2.94 -7.08 4.55
N SER A 114 1.86 -6.95 3.78
CA SER A 114 0.56 -7.56 4.10
C SER A 114 0.66 -9.09 4.13
N LYS A 115 1.29 -9.70 3.12
CA LYS A 115 1.50 -11.16 3.06
C LYS A 115 2.33 -11.67 4.24
N VAL A 116 3.43 -11.00 4.57
CA VAL A 116 4.28 -11.37 5.72
C VAL A 116 3.46 -11.35 7.01
N ALA A 117 2.65 -10.32 7.24
CA ALA A 117 1.79 -10.24 8.41
C ALA A 117 0.75 -11.39 8.47
N THR A 118 0.13 -11.72 7.34
CA THR A 118 -0.83 -12.81 7.25
C THR A 118 -0.18 -14.18 7.52
N ILE A 119 0.99 -14.43 6.91
CA ILE A 119 1.74 -15.69 7.12
C ILE A 119 2.18 -15.81 8.58
N ALA A 120 2.68 -14.71 9.17
CA ALA A 120 3.09 -14.70 10.57
C ALA A 120 1.93 -15.03 11.51
N ARG A 121 0.73 -14.45 11.27
CA ARG A 121 -0.48 -14.78 12.06
C ARG A 121 -0.87 -16.23 11.95
N GLN A 122 -0.90 -16.75 10.73
CA GLN A 122 -1.26 -18.16 10.52
C GLN A 122 -0.28 -19.10 11.20
N PHE A 123 1.03 -18.87 11.00
CA PHE A 123 2.07 -19.68 11.63
C PHE A 123 1.96 -19.65 13.18
N MET A 124 1.80 -18.45 13.76
CA MET A 124 1.67 -18.32 15.21
C MET A 124 0.41 -18.99 15.75
N ALA A 125 -0.71 -18.88 15.03
CA ALA A 125 -1.95 -19.53 15.41
C ALA A 125 -1.82 -21.07 15.36
N ASP A 126 -1.18 -21.61 14.33
CA ASP A 126 -0.94 -23.04 14.17
C ASP A 126 -0.01 -23.60 15.27
N GLU A 127 0.92 -22.78 15.77
CA GLU A 127 1.79 -23.09 16.91
C GLU A 127 1.11 -22.84 18.28
N GLY A 128 -0.17 -22.49 18.30
CA GLY A 128 -0.97 -22.30 19.51
C GLY A 128 -0.72 -20.99 20.25
N PHE A 129 -0.17 -19.98 19.58
CA PHE A 129 -0.05 -18.64 20.13
C PHE A 129 -1.35 -17.86 20.02
N LEU A 130 -1.66 -17.04 21.01
CA LEU A 130 -2.79 -16.12 21.01
C LEU A 130 -2.35 -14.72 20.61
N GLU A 131 -3.01 -14.14 19.61
CA GLU A 131 -2.81 -12.72 19.26
C GLU A 131 -3.62 -11.87 20.23
N ILE A 132 -2.94 -11.07 21.06
CA ILE A 132 -3.59 -10.19 22.04
C ILE A 132 -3.07 -8.77 21.83
N GLU A 133 -3.97 -7.85 21.50
CA GLU A 133 -3.66 -6.42 21.39
C GLU A 133 -3.43 -5.81 22.78
N THR A 134 -2.42 -4.98 22.87
CA THR A 134 -2.06 -4.23 24.07
C THR A 134 -2.28 -2.74 23.90
N PRO A 135 -2.56 -1.98 24.98
CA PRO A 135 -2.76 -0.54 24.89
C PRO A 135 -1.59 0.21 24.29
N MET A 136 -1.90 1.23 23.45
CA MET A 136 -0.92 2.14 22.88
C MET A 136 -0.65 3.36 23.79
N LEU A 137 -1.64 3.80 24.56
CA LEU A 137 -1.47 4.86 25.54
C LEU A 137 -1.11 4.24 26.87
N THR A 138 0.16 4.31 27.25
CA THR A 138 0.70 3.67 28.44
C THR A 138 1.36 4.68 29.37
N LYS A 139 1.87 4.21 30.49
CA LYS A 139 2.79 4.97 31.33
C LYS A 139 4.20 4.85 30.76
N SER A 140 5.00 5.92 30.85
CA SER A 140 6.42 5.88 30.50
C SER A 140 7.16 4.80 31.28
N THR A 141 7.95 4.01 30.55
CA THR A 141 8.76 2.93 31.11
C THR A 141 10.21 3.09 30.64
N PRO A 142 11.21 2.90 31.52
CA PRO A 142 12.62 3.04 31.16
C PRO A 142 13.10 1.81 30.36
N GLU A 143 12.80 1.73 29.07
CA GLU A 143 13.19 0.61 28.19
C GLU A 143 14.42 0.90 27.32
N GLY A 144 15.17 1.96 27.61
CA GLY A 144 16.46 2.26 26.95
C GLY A 144 16.40 3.35 25.89
N ALA A 145 15.29 3.55 25.16
CA ALA A 145 15.07 4.69 24.28
C ALA A 145 14.26 5.79 25.00
N ARG A 146 14.12 6.94 24.36
CA ARG A 146 13.18 7.96 24.83
C ARG A 146 11.77 7.63 24.33
N ASP A 147 10.79 7.90 25.19
CA ASP A 147 9.38 7.74 24.86
C ASP A 147 8.82 8.98 24.18
N TYR A 148 7.94 8.79 23.21
CA TYR A 148 7.05 9.86 22.75
C TYR A 148 5.97 10.10 23.80
N LEU A 149 5.84 11.34 24.26
CA LEU A 149 4.86 11.72 25.27
C LEU A 149 3.62 12.36 24.64
N VAL A 150 2.44 11.93 25.11
CA VAL A 150 1.15 12.46 24.68
C VAL A 150 0.51 13.18 25.88
N PRO A 151 0.33 14.51 25.84
CA PRO A 151 -0.23 15.24 26.96
C PRO A 151 -1.71 14.89 27.17
N SER A 152 -2.09 14.69 28.45
CA SER A 152 -3.49 14.46 28.82
C SER A 152 -4.26 15.78 28.85
N ARG A 153 -5.39 15.84 28.14
CA ARG A 153 -6.31 16.97 28.20
C ARG A 153 -7.18 16.96 29.46
N VAL A 154 -7.43 15.76 30.01
CA VAL A 154 -8.30 15.56 31.17
C VAL A 154 -7.54 15.81 32.48
N HIS A 155 -6.25 15.47 32.49
CA HIS A 155 -5.40 15.63 33.68
C HIS A 155 -4.22 16.56 33.33
N PRO A 156 -4.36 17.88 33.53
CA PRO A 156 -3.29 18.84 33.25
C PRO A 156 -1.97 18.48 33.97
N GLY A 157 -0.86 18.59 33.26
CA GLY A 157 0.46 18.27 33.79
C GLY A 157 0.82 16.79 33.79
N THR A 158 -0.05 15.91 33.29
CA THR A 158 0.23 14.48 33.14
C THR A 158 0.33 14.08 31.67
N PHE A 159 1.04 12.98 31.40
CA PHE A 159 1.31 12.50 30.06
C PHE A 159 1.10 10.98 29.97
N TYR A 160 0.60 10.55 28.82
CA TYR A 160 0.76 9.18 28.37
C TYR A 160 2.07 9.05 27.60
N ALA A 161 2.59 7.84 27.51
CA ALA A 161 3.71 7.50 26.65
C ALA A 161 3.28 6.51 25.57
N LEU A 162 3.87 6.61 24.35
CA LEU A 162 3.71 5.60 23.33
C LEU A 162 4.72 4.47 23.57
N PRO A 163 4.32 3.19 23.40
CA PRO A 163 5.15 2.06 23.79
C PRO A 163 6.34 1.88 22.85
N GLN A 164 7.53 1.67 23.42
CA GLN A 164 8.72 1.26 22.68
C GLN A 164 8.63 -0.21 22.26
N SER A 165 7.98 -1.02 23.07
CA SER A 165 7.59 -2.41 22.84
C SER A 165 6.45 -2.79 23.81
N PRO A 166 5.70 -3.87 23.59
CA PRO A 166 4.70 -4.34 24.56
C PRO A 166 5.32 -5.15 25.72
N GLN A 167 6.58 -4.86 26.11
CA GLN A 167 7.34 -5.68 27.06
C GLN A 167 6.65 -5.87 28.41
N LEU A 168 6.12 -4.80 29.00
CA LEU A 168 5.41 -4.88 30.28
C LEU A 168 4.14 -5.71 30.15
N PHE A 169 3.36 -5.46 29.11
CA PHE A 169 2.08 -6.15 28.90
C PHE A 169 2.25 -7.64 28.61
N LYS A 170 3.23 -8.03 27.80
CA LYS A 170 3.47 -9.45 27.52
C LYS A 170 3.89 -10.21 28.78
N GLN A 171 4.65 -9.59 29.70
CA GLN A 171 4.97 -10.19 30.98
C GLN A 171 3.74 -10.33 31.88
N LEU A 172 2.87 -9.30 31.93
CA LEU A 172 1.61 -9.38 32.67
C LEU A 172 0.68 -10.47 32.12
N LEU A 173 0.63 -10.65 30.80
CA LEU A 173 -0.14 -11.70 30.17
C LEU A 173 0.38 -13.09 30.55
N MET A 174 1.70 -13.31 30.62
CA MET A 174 2.28 -14.56 31.14
C MET A 174 1.83 -14.82 32.59
N CYS A 175 1.93 -13.80 33.46
CA CYS A 175 1.45 -13.91 34.84
C CYS A 175 -0.06 -14.17 34.93
N SER A 176 -0.81 -13.83 33.90
CA SER A 176 -2.27 -14.05 33.81
C SER A 176 -2.64 -15.41 33.19
N GLY A 177 -1.65 -16.28 32.92
CA GLY A 177 -1.88 -17.65 32.43
C GLY A 177 -1.96 -17.76 30.90
N TYR A 178 -1.52 -16.75 30.15
CA TYR A 178 -1.41 -16.83 28.69
C TYR A 178 0.00 -17.31 28.32
N ASP A 179 0.21 -18.59 28.27
CA ASP A 179 1.55 -19.21 28.11
C ASP A 179 2.19 -18.98 26.74
N ARG A 180 1.42 -18.64 25.72
CA ARG A 180 1.89 -18.35 24.36
C ARG A 180 1.18 -17.11 23.82
N TYR A 181 1.89 -16.00 23.82
CA TYR A 181 1.40 -14.71 23.35
C TYR A 181 2.18 -14.25 22.12
N PHE A 182 1.48 -13.65 21.17
CA PHE A 182 2.11 -12.83 20.15
C PHE A 182 1.26 -11.60 19.81
N GLN A 183 1.87 -10.64 19.16
CA GLN A 183 1.21 -9.46 18.62
C GLN A 183 2.05 -8.86 17.48
N ILE A 184 1.39 -8.42 16.42
CA ILE A 184 2.00 -7.53 15.42
C ILE A 184 1.86 -6.11 15.96
N ALA A 185 2.82 -5.68 16.77
CA ALA A 185 2.76 -4.45 17.55
C ALA A 185 3.30 -3.25 16.78
N ARG A 186 2.67 -2.11 16.96
CA ARG A 186 3.21 -0.82 16.59
C ARG A 186 4.08 -0.31 17.74
N CYS A 187 5.31 0.08 17.41
CA CYS A 187 6.31 0.52 18.40
C CYS A 187 6.86 1.90 18.01
N PHE A 188 7.26 2.67 19.02
CA PHE A 188 7.69 4.04 18.86
C PHE A 188 8.99 4.27 19.65
N ARG A 189 9.95 4.97 19.06
CA ARG A 189 11.19 5.34 19.72
C ARG A 189 11.62 6.73 19.30
N ASP A 190 11.79 7.62 20.24
CA ASP A 190 12.30 8.98 20.03
C ASP A 190 13.84 8.95 20.06
N GLU A 191 14.41 8.47 19.00
CA GLU A 191 15.85 8.33 18.81
C GLU A 191 16.29 9.03 17.50
N ASP A 192 17.59 9.28 17.38
CA ASP A 192 18.16 9.82 16.15
C ASP A 192 17.88 8.90 14.96
N LEU A 193 17.35 9.47 13.90
CA LEU A 193 17.02 8.76 12.67
C LEU A 193 18.30 8.27 11.98
N ARG A 194 18.30 7.02 11.58
CA ARG A 194 19.30 6.42 10.70
C ARG A 194 18.61 5.96 9.41
N ALA A 195 19.39 5.66 8.37
CA ALA A 195 18.86 5.25 7.08
C ALA A 195 17.90 4.04 7.15
N ASP A 196 18.10 3.15 8.14
CA ASP A 196 17.36 1.91 8.37
C ASP A 196 16.38 1.98 9.57
N ARG A 197 16.28 3.13 10.25
CA ARG A 197 15.45 3.30 11.45
C ARG A 197 14.41 4.36 11.28
N GLN A 198 13.19 4.02 11.69
CA GLN A 198 12.05 4.93 11.72
C GLN A 198 11.59 5.14 13.16
N PRO A 199 11.08 6.34 13.52
CA PRO A 199 10.58 6.61 14.87
C PRO A 199 9.34 5.77 15.22
N GLU A 200 8.64 5.31 14.19
CA GLU A 200 7.48 4.43 14.28
C GLU A 200 7.70 3.21 13.38
N PHE A 201 7.58 2.01 13.93
CA PHE A 201 7.79 0.76 13.21
C PHE A 201 6.86 -0.34 13.68
N THR A 202 6.73 -1.39 12.87
CA THR A 202 5.94 -2.57 13.21
C THR A 202 6.87 -3.71 13.59
N GLN A 203 6.57 -4.38 14.70
CA GLN A 203 7.35 -5.50 15.22
C GLN A 203 6.43 -6.70 15.42
N ILE A 204 6.90 -7.89 15.03
CA ILE A 204 6.29 -9.15 15.44
C ILE A 204 6.86 -9.48 16.81
N CYS A 205 6.05 -9.31 17.85
CA CYS A 205 6.43 -9.53 19.23
C CYS A 205 5.80 -10.81 19.75
N LEU A 206 6.57 -11.65 20.40
CA LEU A 206 6.08 -12.89 21.00
C LEU A 206 6.74 -13.14 22.36
N LEU A 207 6.05 -13.89 23.20
CA LEU A 207 6.59 -14.43 24.44
C LEU A 207 5.91 -15.77 24.71
N TYR A 208 6.67 -16.75 25.15
CA TYR A 208 6.16 -18.05 25.56
C TYR A 208 6.99 -18.61 26.72
N THR A 209 6.36 -19.44 27.52
CA THR A 209 7.05 -20.26 28.50
C THR A 209 7.55 -21.51 27.79
N SER A 210 8.87 -21.78 27.83
CA SER A 210 9.36 -23.10 27.47
C SER A 210 8.99 -24.05 28.62
N ASP A 211 8.53 -25.25 28.30
CA ASP A 211 8.48 -26.36 29.23
C ASP A 211 9.93 -26.70 29.61
N ALA A 212 10.52 -25.87 30.47
CA ALA A 212 11.71 -26.23 31.18
C ALA A 212 11.25 -27.17 32.31
N ALA A 213 11.28 -28.46 32.02
CA ALA A 213 11.20 -29.49 33.01
C ALA A 213 12.37 -29.39 33.98
#